data_afe3a4d16af51ac69c2d39e613a74a10
#
_entry.id   afe3a4d16af51ac69c2d39e613a74a10
#
_cell.length_a   1.000
_cell.length_b   1.000
_cell.length_c   1.000
_cell.angle_alpha   90.00
_cell.angle_beta   90.00
_cell.angle_gamma   90.00
#
_symmetry.space_group_name_H-M   'P 1'
#
loop_
_entity.id
_entity.type
_entity.pdbx_description
1 polymer ?
#
loop_
_entity_poly.entity_id
_entity_poly.type
_entity_poly.pdbx_seq_one_letter_code
_entity_poly.pdbx_strand_id
1 'polypeptide(L)'
;MKVWSGVKSILNRAPFRVKFYIGFILLGFFILGLVTLHAYIKRPEQIQKLIVYEQKLVGISAYKVSEEHFATGRNGQIYIFKNTYEGITLETVKDILSEEHITWREVKKRHLIGYDLDDRIEIEIIRDINTKAIIVKLEKDR
;
A
#
# COMPACT_ATOMS: atom_id res chain seq x y z
N MET A 1 2.49 -41.93 -3.44
CA MET A 1 2.42 -42.27 -2.00
C MET A 1 3.71 -42.81 -1.36
N LYS A 2 4.77 -43.18 -2.09
CA LYS A 2 6.04 -43.72 -1.52
C LYS A 2 6.97 -42.70 -0.87
N VAL A 3 6.87 -41.41 -1.21
CA VAL A 3 7.77 -40.37 -0.67
C VAL A 3 7.50 -40.06 0.82
N TRP A 4 6.24 -40.12 1.25
CA TRP A 4 5.86 -39.85 2.65
C TRP A 4 6.33 -40.88 3.65
N SER A 5 6.45 -42.16 3.25
CA SER A 5 6.93 -43.24 4.11
C SER A 5 8.43 -43.10 4.41
N GLY A 6 9.22 -42.65 3.40
CA GLY A 6 10.64 -42.40 3.57
C GLY A 6 10.96 -41.22 4.53
N VAL A 7 10.23 -40.14 4.40
CA VAL A 7 10.39 -38.95 5.27
C VAL A 7 10.07 -39.27 6.74
N LYS A 8 8.98 -40.02 6.98
CA LYS A 8 8.60 -40.50 8.32
C LYS A 8 9.67 -41.36 8.98
N SER A 9 10.32 -42.23 8.25
CA SER A 9 11.35 -43.13 8.77
C SER A 9 12.63 -42.38 9.14
N ILE A 10 13.03 -41.38 8.35
CA ILE A 10 14.19 -40.53 8.61
C ILE A 10 13.91 -39.64 9.82
N LEU A 11 12.73 -39.05 9.92
CA LEU A 11 12.36 -38.19 11.04
C LEU A 11 12.31 -38.97 12.38
N ASN A 12 11.84 -40.22 12.35
CA ASN A 12 11.78 -41.01 13.57
C ASN A 12 13.16 -41.42 14.12
N ARG A 13 14.19 -41.53 13.28
CA ARG A 13 15.56 -41.87 13.67
C ARG A 13 16.41 -40.66 14.04
N ALA A 14 15.95 -39.46 13.73
CA ALA A 14 16.70 -38.24 14.01
C ALA A 14 16.79 -37.96 15.51
N PRO A 15 17.94 -37.49 16.02
CA PRO A 15 18.09 -37.09 17.42
C PRO A 15 17.12 -35.93 17.76
N PHE A 16 16.71 -35.83 19.02
CA PHE A 16 15.73 -34.84 19.51
C PHE A 16 16.04 -33.42 19.07
N ARG A 17 17.32 -33.02 19.09
CA ARG A 17 17.77 -31.70 18.65
C ARG A 17 17.41 -31.42 17.19
N VAL A 18 17.59 -32.37 16.30
CA VAL A 18 17.26 -32.22 14.87
C VAL A 18 15.76 -32.10 14.67
N LYS A 19 14.96 -32.86 15.39
CA LYS A 19 13.47 -32.75 15.36
C LYS A 19 13.01 -31.37 15.82
N PHE A 20 13.65 -30.84 16.86
CA PHE A 20 13.34 -29.50 17.38
C PHE A 20 13.66 -28.41 16.36
N TYR A 21 14.82 -28.45 15.71
CA TYR A 21 15.17 -27.47 14.66
C TYR A 21 14.23 -27.55 13.46
N ILE A 22 13.88 -28.76 13.00
CA ILE A 22 12.93 -28.94 11.90
C ILE A 22 11.56 -28.37 12.28
N GLY A 23 11.07 -28.65 13.50
CA GLY A 23 9.82 -28.11 14.02
C GLY A 23 9.82 -26.58 14.07
N PHE A 24 10.93 -25.99 14.53
CA PHE A 24 11.07 -24.52 14.58
C PHE A 24 11.10 -23.88 13.20
N ILE A 25 11.78 -24.49 12.23
CA ILE A 25 11.81 -24.01 10.84
C ILE A 25 10.39 -24.11 10.23
N LEU A 26 9.70 -25.22 10.41
CA LEU A 26 8.34 -25.40 9.91
C LEU A 26 7.35 -24.39 10.55
N LEU A 27 7.49 -24.13 11.84
CA LEU A 27 6.70 -23.10 12.52
C LEU A 27 6.98 -21.70 11.94
N GLY A 28 8.23 -21.38 11.66
CA GLY A 28 8.62 -20.13 11.01
C GLY A 28 7.98 -19.97 9.62
N PHE A 29 8.01 -21.01 8.80
CA PHE A 29 7.32 -21.00 7.50
C PHE A 29 5.80 -20.90 7.62
N PHE A 30 5.21 -21.55 8.62
CA PHE A 30 3.78 -21.47 8.89
C PHE A 30 3.36 -20.06 9.27
N ILE A 31 4.08 -19.42 10.19
CA ILE A 31 3.82 -18.02 10.60
C ILE A 31 3.98 -17.08 9.39
N LEU A 32 5.05 -17.24 8.62
CA LEU A 32 5.27 -16.45 7.41
C LEU A 32 4.12 -16.62 6.40
N GLY A 33 3.64 -17.84 6.22
CA GLY A 33 2.48 -18.16 5.37
C GLY A 33 1.20 -17.49 5.85
N LEU A 34 0.93 -17.49 7.15
CA LEU A 34 -0.23 -16.81 7.74
C LEU A 34 -0.17 -15.29 7.53
N VAL A 35 1.00 -14.68 7.74
CA VAL A 35 1.18 -13.23 7.51
C VAL A 35 0.95 -12.86 6.05
N THR A 36 1.49 -13.65 5.12
CA THR A 36 1.30 -13.42 3.66
C THR A 36 -0.16 -13.59 3.25
N LEU A 37 -0.83 -14.62 3.77
CA LEU A 37 -2.24 -14.87 3.51
C LEU A 37 -3.11 -13.74 4.04
N HIS A 38 -2.84 -13.26 5.27
CA HIS A 38 -3.56 -12.15 5.86
C HIS A 38 -3.41 -10.87 5.03
N ALA A 39 -2.19 -10.56 4.58
CA ALA A 39 -1.92 -9.42 3.70
C ALA A 39 -2.67 -9.55 2.37
N TYR A 40 -2.73 -10.75 1.79
CA TYR A 40 -3.45 -11.02 0.56
C TYR A 40 -4.96 -10.84 0.69
N ILE A 41 -5.55 -11.29 1.79
CA ILE A 41 -7.00 -11.16 2.06
C ILE A 41 -7.40 -9.68 2.25
N LYS A 42 -6.56 -8.89 2.93
CA LYS A 42 -6.83 -7.45 3.15
C LYS A 42 -6.55 -6.55 1.95
N ARG A 43 -5.89 -7.06 0.95
CA ARG A 43 -5.51 -6.31 -0.26
C ARG A 43 -6.68 -5.61 -0.96
N PRO A 44 -7.81 -6.27 -1.25
CA PRO A 44 -8.91 -5.62 -1.96
C PRO A 44 -9.54 -4.47 -1.16
N GLU A 45 -9.64 -4.59 0.16
CA GLU A 45 -10.16 -3.53 1.03
C GLU A 45 -9.28 -2.27 1.00
N GLN A 46 -7.97 -2.43 1.04
CA GLN A 46 -7.01 -1.32 0.98
C GLN A 46 -7.09 -0.57 -0.36
N ILE A 47 -7.15 -1.32 -1.46
CA ILE A 47 -7.30 -0.73 -2.79
C ILE A 47 -8.64 0.01 -2.91
N GLN A 48 -9.72 -0.57 -2.39
CA GLN A 48 -11.04 0.04 -2.42
C GLN A 48 -11.07 1.42 -1.74
N LYS A 49 -10.37 1.57 -0.64
CA LYS A 49 -10.25 2.85 0.07
C LYS A 49 -9.53 3.91 -0.78
N LEU A 50 -8.44 3.54 -1.45
CA LEU A 50 -7.75 4.44 -2.38
C LEU A 50 -8.63 4.83 -3.57
N ILE A 51 -9.42 3.89 -4.11
CA ILE A 51 -10.38 4.15 -5.20
C ILE A 51 -11.42 5.21 -4.78
N VAL A 52 -11.90 5.18 -3.54
CA VAL A 52 -12.84 6.18 -3.01
C VAL A 52 -12.25 7.58 -3.10
N TYR A 53 -10.99 7.76 -2.69
CA TYR A 53 -10.29 9.04 -2.82
C TYR A 53 -10.06 9.45 -4.27
N GLU A 54 -9.71 8.51 -5.13
CA GLU A 54 -9.52 8.78 -6.55
C GLU A 54 -10.85 9.20 -7.24
N GLN A 55 -11.98 8.62 -6.83
CA GLN A 55 -13.30 8.99 -7.33
C GLN A 55 -13.66 10.44 -7.03
N LYS A 56 -13.18 11.03 -5.93
CA LYS A 56 -13.36 12.46 -5.65
C LYS A 56 -12.71 13.35 -6.71
N LEU A 57 -11.63 12.87 -7.32
CA LEU A 57 -10.91 13.59 -8.37
C LEU A 57 -11.56 13.45 -9.77
N VAL A 58 -12.65 12.71 -9.90
CA VAL A 58 -13.35 12.54 -11.19
C VAL A 58 -13.81 13.88 -11.76
N GLY A 59 -14.21 14.84 -10.91
CA GLY A 59 -14.62 16.18 -11.34
C GLY A 59 -13.54 16.98 -12.07
N ILE A 60 -12.27 16.61 -11.90
CA ILE A 60 -11.11 17.23 -12.56
C ILE A 60 -10.42 16.29 -13.53
N SER A 61 -11.07 15.20 -13.92
CA SER A 61 -10.50 14.20 -14.85
C SER A 61 -10.11 14.77 -16.21
N ALA A 62 -10.78 15.84 -16.67
CA ALA A 62 -10.43 16.55 -17.91
C ALA A 62 -9.01 17.17 -17.89
N TYR A 63 -8.44 17.40 -16.71
CA TYR A 63 -7.10 17.94 -16.51
C TYR A 63 -6.07 16.83 -16.27
N LYS A 64 -6.48 15.56 -16.16
CA LYS A 64 -5.59 14.43 -15.90
C LYS A 64 -4.75 14.09 -17.13
N VAL A 65 -3.44 14.10 -16.96
CA VAL A 65 -2.44 13.82 -18.00
C VAL A 65 -1.91 12.40 -17.90
N SER A 66 -1.71 11.92 -16.67
CA SER A 66 -1.25 10.55 -16.43
C SER A 66 -1.84 9.95 -15.16
N GLU A 67 -1.90 8.63 -15.15
CA GLU A 67 -2.36 7.81 -14.04
C GLU A 67 -1.46 6.59 -13.91
N GLU A 68 -0.97 6.35 -12.70
CA GLU A 68 -0.09 5.24 -12.38
C GLU A 68 -0.59 4.58 -11.08
N HIS A 69 -0.86 3.29 -11.13
CA HIS A 69 -1.18 2.49 -9.96
C HIS A 69 -0.10 1.42 -9.76
N PHE A 70 0.55 1.41 -8.63
CA PHE A 70 1.59 0.44 -8.34
C PHE A 70 1.64 0.06 -6.87
N ALA A 71 2.26 -1.08 -6.60
CA ALA A 71 2.51 -1.54 -5.25
C ALA A 71 4.01 -1.50 -4.98
N THR A 72 4.38 -1.05 -3.79
CA THR A 72 5.77 -0.98 -3.32
C THR A 72 5.90 -1.56 -1.91
N GLY A 73 7.11 -1.52 -1.38
CA GLY A 73 7.41 -2.09 -0.07
C GLY A 73 7.71 -3.59 -0.11
N ARG A 74 8.08 -4.13 1.04
CA ARG A 74 8.38 -5.55 1.19
C ARG A 74 7.08 -6.34 0.96
N ASN A 75 7.06 -7.21 -0.05
CA ASN A 75 5.88 -8.00 -0.47
C ASN A 75 4.71 -7.18 -1.07
N GLY A 76 4.94 -5.99 -1.62
CA GLY A 76 3.91 -5.19 -2.27
C GLY A 76 2.78 -4.77 -1.31
N GLN A 77 3.14 -4.35 -0.11
CA GLN A 77 2.16 -4.06 0.94
C GLN A 77 1.65 -2.62 0.95
N ILE A 78 2.35 -1.73 0.26
CA ILE A 78 1.98 -0.32 0.13
C ILE A 78 1.41 -0.12 -1.26
N TYR A 79 0.17 0.36 -1.34
CA TYR A 79 -0.48 0.71 -2.60
C TYR A 79 -0.38 2.20 -2.82
N ILE A 80 0.02 2.58 -4.03
CA ILE A 80 0.20 3.97 -4.42
C ILE A 80 -0.60 4.21 -5.70
N PHE A 81 -1.51 5.19 -5.65
CA PHE A 81 -2.17 5.78 -6.80
C PHE A 81 -1.57 7.15 -7.04
N LYS A 82 -1.00 7.36 -8.21
CA LYS A 82 -0.34 8.61 -8.58
C LYS A 82 -0.97 9.15 -9.84
N ASN A 83 -1.60 10.30 -9.73
CA ASN A 83 -2.26 11.01 -10.82
C ASN A 83 -1.56 12.34 -11.06
N THR A 84 -1.38 12.71 -12.32
CA THR A 84 -0.80 13.99 -12.72
C THR A 84 -1.84 14.82 -13.46
N TYR A 85 -1.97 16.08 -13.09
CA TYR A 85 -2.92 17.04 -13.63
C TYR A 85 -2.23 18.29 -14.14
N GLU A 86 -2.71 18.85 -15.25
CA GLU A 86 -2.24 20.13 -15.81
C GLU A 86 -3.38 21.13 -15.89
N GLY A 87 -3.08 22.44 -15.77
CA GLY A 87 -4.09 23.50 -15.87
C GLY A 87 -4.96 23.69 -14.64
N ILE A 88 -4.60 23.07 -13.50
CA ILE A 88 -5.31 23.17 -12.22
C ILE A 88 -4.37 23.67 -11.12
N THR A 89 -4.92 24.22 -10.04
CA THR A 89 -4.14 24.70 -8.89
C THR A 89 -4.05 23.63 -7.80
N LEU A 90 -3.01 23.75 -6.97
CA LEU A 90 -2.80 22.88 -5.81
C LEU A 90 -3.95 23.02 -4.80
N GLU A 91 -4.43 24.26 -4.56
CA GLU A 91 -5.55 24.54 -3.69
C GLU A 91 -6.83 23.87 -4.16
N THR A 92 -7.13 23.93 -5.46
CA THR A 92 -8.31 23.25 -6.02
C THR A 92 -8.30 21.74 -5.73
N VAL A 93 -7.15 21.09 -5.91
CA VAL A 93 -7.02 19.65 -5.60
C VAL A 93 -7.14 19.40 -4.11
N LYS A 94 -6.53 20.24 -3.27
CA LYS A 94 -6.65 20.16 -1.82
C LYS A 94 -8.11 20.30 -1.39
N ASP A 95 -8.85 21.28 -1.90
CA ASP A 95 -10.24 21.52 -1.53
C ASP A 95 -11.14 20.33 -1.88
N ILE A 96 -10.92 19.70 -3.04
CA ILE A 96 -11.65 18.50 -3.46
C ILE A 96 -11.39 17.31 -2.52
N LEU A 97 -10.16 17.18 -2.03
CA LEU A 97 -9.77 16.07 -1.16
C LEU A 97 -9.96 16.38 0.33
N SER A 98 -10.25 17.63 0.69
CA SER A 98 -10.39 18.03 2.10
C SER A 98 -11.70 17.50 2.68
N GLU A 99 -11.60 16.76 3.77
CA GLU A 99 -12.68 16.31 4.64
C GLU A 99 -12.36 16.65 6.10
N GLU A 100 -13.35 16.64 6.98
CA GLU A 100 -13.18 17.05 8.40
C GLU A 100 -12.13 16.21 9.14
N HIS A 101 -11.94 14.96 8.74
CA HIS A 101 -10.99 14.03 9.37
C HIS A 101 -9.59 14.05 8.74
N ILE A 102 -9.37 14.86 7.69
CA ILE A 102 -8.05 14.99 7.06
C ILE A 102 -7.29 16.17 7.64
N THR A 103 -6.14 15.87 8.23
CA THR A 103 -5.22 16.90 8.73
C THR A 103 -4.21 17.24 7.65
N TRP A 104 -4.18 18.51 7.25
CA TRP A 104 -3.25 19.02 6.24
C TRP A 104 -2.03 19.68 6.86
N ARG A 105 -0.86 19.40 6.28
CA ARG A 105 0.42 20.02 6.62
C ARG A 105 1.10 20.52 5.35
N GLU A 106 1.49 21.78 5.35
CA GLU A 106 2.37 22.33 4.31
C GLU A 106 3.83 22.03 4.66
N VAL A 107 4.50 21.27 3.80
CA VAL A 107 5.93 20.96 3.96
C VAL A 107 6.77 22.05 3.30
N LYS A 108 6.33 22.55 2.14
CA LYS A 108 6.93 23.66 1.36
C LYS A 108 5.82 24.33 0.56
N LYS A 109 6.02 25.58 0.11
CA LYS A 109 5.08 26.36 -0.73
C LYS A 109 4.41 25.60 -1.91
N ARG A 110 4.88 24.41 -2.26
CA ARG A 110 4.42 23.62 -3.41
C ARG A 110 4.19 22.14 -3.07
N HIS A 111 4.15 21.83 -1.79
CA HIS A 111 4.07 20.47 -1.32
C HIS A 111 3.19 20.42 -0.07
N LEU A 112 2.01 19.84 -0.21
CA LEU A 112 1.05 19.57 0.86
C LEU A 112 1.00 18.07 1.15
N ILE A 113 0.89 17.74 2.42
CA ILE A 113 0.61 16.39 2.86
C ILE A 113 -0.66 16.42 3.69
N GLY A 114 -1.66 15.66 3.28
CA GLY A 114 -2.87 15.37 4.02
C GLY A 114 -2.77 13.99 4.64
N TYR A 115 -3.27 13.83 5.84
CA TYR A 115 -3.30 12.55 6.51
C TYR A 115 -4.71 12.24 7.03
N ASP A 116 -5.27 11.17 6.51
CA ASP A 116 -6.51 10.59 7.01
C ASP A 116 -6.17 9.56 8.08
N LEU A 117 -6.48 9.89 9.34
CA LEU A 117 -6.19 9.04 10.50
C LEU A 117 -7.10 7.82 10.56
N ASP A 118 -8.35 7.94 10.09
CA ASP A 118 -9.35 6.87 10.17
C ASP A 118 -9.01 5.75 9.19
N ASP A 119 -8.69 6.12 7.96
CA ASP A 119 -8.36 5.18 6.90
C ASP A 119 -6.86 4.93 6.73
N ARG A 120 -6.01 5.66 7.45
CA ARG A 120 -4.54 5.60 7.34
C ARG A 120 -4.07 5.81 5.90
N ILE A 121 -4.57 6.86 5.28
CA ILE A 121 -4.20 7.23 3.92
C ILE A 121 -3.38 8.51 4.00
N GLU A 122 -2.21 8.50 3.38
CA GLU A 122 -1.42 9.68 3.13
C GLU A 122 -1.74 10.24 1.74
N ILE A 123 -2.04 11.51 1.68
CA ILE A 123 -2.37 12.27 0.47
C ILE A 123 -1.26 13.27 0.25
N GLU A 124 -0.45 13.07 -0.76
CA GLU A 124 0.63 13.98 -1.09
C GLU A 124 0.28 14.75 -2.36
N ILE A 125 0.29 16.08 -2.29
CA ILE A 125 0.03 16.97 -3.43
C ILE A 125 1.28 17.80 -3.68
N ILE A 126 1.90 17.61 -4.84
CA ILE A 126 3.13 18.28 -5.23
C ILE A 126 2.90 19.08 -6.51
N ARG A 127 3.35 20.31 -6.54
CA ARG A 127 3.45 21.07 -7.79
C ARG A 127 4.86 20.95 -8.36
N ASP A 128 4.98 20.32 -9.50
CA ASP A 128 6.25 20.21 -10.22
C ASP A 128 6.75 21.61 -10.65
N ILE A 129 8.04 21.85 -10.46
CA ILE A 129 8.66 23.16 -10.72
C ILE A 129 8.78 23.43 -12.23
N ASN A 130 9.06 22.40 -13.00
CA ASN A 130 9.38 22.52 -14.40
C ASN A 130 8.13 22.53 -15.28
N THR A 131 7.23 21.58 -15.05
CA THR A 131 6.01 21.38 -15.85
C THR A 131 4.83 22.19 -15.31
N LYS A 132 4.89 22.67 -14.06
CA LYS A 132 3.77 23.26 -13.30
C LYS A 132 2.61 22.31 -13.07
N ALA A 133 2.76 21.04 -13.44
CA ALA A 133 1.78 20.00 -13.22
C ALA A 133 1.56 19.74 -11.71
N ILE A 134 0.38 19.33 -11.35
CA ILE A 134 0.05 18.90 -9.99
C ILE A 134 0.09 17.37 -9.96
N ILE A 135 0.94 16.84 -9.12
CA ILE A 135 1.05 15.41 -8.85
C ILE A 135 0.31 15.11 -7.55
N VAL A 136 -0.69 14.25 -7.64
CA VAL A 136 -1.44 13.73 -6.49
C VAL A 136 -1.02 12.29 -6.28
N LYS A 137 -0.49 12.00 -5.11
CA LYS A 137 -0.13 10.65 -4.70
C LYS A 137 -0.99 10.27 -3.51
N LEU A 138 -1.72 9.19 -3.65
CA LEU A 138 -2.49 8.57 -2.59
C LEU A 138 -1.74 7.32 -2.15
N GLU A 139 -1.32 7.28 -0.91
CA GLU A 139 -0.60 6.15 -0.35
C GLU A 139 -1.36 5.63 0.87
N LYS A 140 -1.61 4.33 0.90
CA LYS A 140 -2.16 3.71 2.08
C LYS A 140 -1.04 3.09 2.89
N ASP A 141 -0.83 3.65 4.07
CA ASP A 141 0.00 3.05 5.11
C ASP A 141 -0.74 1.91 5.82
N ARG A 142 0.01 1.01 6.40
CA ARG A 142 -0.49 -0.20 7.06
C ARG A 142 -1.14 0.06 8.41
#